data_60f8374a8eafb6033498301ede9e41ef
#
_entry.id   60f8374a8eafb6033498301ede9e41ef
#
_cell.length_a   1.000
_cell.length_b   1.000
_cell.length_c   1.000
_cell.angle_alpha   90.00
_cell.angle_beta   90.00
_cell.angle_gamma   90.00
#
_symmetry.space_group_name_H-M   'P 1'
#
loop_
_entity.id
_entity.type
_entity.pdbx_description
1 polymer ?
#
loop_
_entity_poly.entity_id
_entity_poly.type
_entity_poly.pdbx_seq_one_letter_code
_entity_poly.pdbx_strand_id
1 'polypeptide(L)'
;MPLTPEHFPATWQRYRYNFMRYITAITRHTERQAMERLTARGYPKLAMSFSAPLSLLVTRPLRLTELADTLCISKQLCLQSLKPIEQAGYIERRADSADKRAKLVALTAAGEQLIAAALEEMEAIHSHYEGLIGVTRVNALSQCLGAASRAIKVPGDNVHIGSWLPVSARITPLARTLQDKLMQITASKGHALQFSFGQVLGSIDLDGTPVAALAQANGVTTQAISRIAGELESLGYVRRASNSPDRRSRQLYFTRRGLELTRDSVASVQTIADELIGALGKKQFLQMESLSRALYDALELERGVLQDYRPALAEHLLSGLPTPPKSVETSAVLLFLASQIDRKLIHNRDGQMQFSPSALNRQSEASVAAIGKQLSASERAALDQLVKKLSDSRS
;
A
#
# COMPACT_ATOMS: atom_id res chain seq x y z
N MET A 1 6.17 3.25 25.22
CA MET A 1 6.68 4.63 25.26
C MET A 1 5.47 5.55 25.20
N PRO A 2 5.30 6.56 26.07
CA PRO A 2 4.17 7.47 25.99
C PRO A 2 4.23 8.26 24.67
N LEU A 3 3.06 8.50 24.04
CA LEU A 3 2.93 9.36 22.85
C LEU A 3 3.16 10.81 23.29
N THR A 4 4.42 11.22 23.33
CA THR A 4 4.74 12.64 23.54
C THR A 4 4.72 13.35 22.17
N PRO A 5 4.30 14.62 22.09
CA PRO A 5 4.29 15.38 20.85
C PRO A 5 5.65 15.40 20.12
N GLU A 6 6.75 15.24 20.85
CA GLU A 6 8.12 15.27 20.31
C GLU A 6 8.52 13.99 19.56
N HIS A 7 7.97 12.82 19.92
CA HIS A 7 8.33 11.54 19.30
C HIS A 7 7.35 11.09 18.18
N PHE A 8 6.21 11.74 18.08
CA PHE A 8 5.18 11.34 17.13
C PHE A 8 5.56 11.54 15.65
N PRO A 9 6.28 12.60 15.23
CA PRO A 9 6.71 12.76 13.85
C PRO A 9 7.55 11.59 13.33
N ALA A 10 8.49 11.08 14.14
CA ALA A 10 9.32 9.93 13.77
C ALA A 10 8.50 8.63 13.68
N THR A 11 7.54 8.43 14.58
CA THR A 11 6.60 7.30 14.55
C THR A 11 5.71 7.37 13.32
N TRP A 12 5.20 8.55 12.99
CA TRP A 12 4.37 8.77 11.81
C TRP A 12 5.14 8.50 10.51
N GLN A 13 6.39 8.96 10.43
CA GLN A 13 7.24 8.69 9.28
C GLN A 13 7.45 7.19 9.10
N ARG A 14 7.74 6.43 10.18
CA ARG A 14 7.84 4.97 10.14
C ARG A 14 6.53 4.29 9.79
N TYR A 15 5.39 4.82 10.21
CA TYR A 15 4.08 4.32 9.84
C TYR A 15 3.82 4.49 8.34
N ARG A 16 4.23 5.62 7.77
CA ARG A 16 4.03 5.96 6.34
C ARG A 16 5.06 5.30 5.42
N TYR A 17 6.29 5.13 5.88
CA TYR A 17 7.40 4.65 5.06
C TYR A 17 8.04 3.42 5.70
N ASN A 18 7.66 2.24 5.22
CA ASN A 18 8.20 0.97 5.67
C ASN A 18 8.00 -0.12 4.61
N PHE A 19 8.77 -1.20 4.70
CA PHE A 19 8.75 -2.30 3.73
C PHE A 19 7.36 -2.93 3.54
N MET A 20 6.56 -3.05 4.62
CA MET A 20 5.20 -3.60 4.56
C MET A 20 4.29 -2.75 3.67
N ARG A 21 4.39 -1.43 3.81
CA ARG A 21 3.62 -0.50 2.98
C ARG A 21 4.01 -0.62 1.51
N TYR A 22 5.31 -0.67 1.21
CA TYR A 22 5.79 -0.81 -0.17
C TYR A 22 5.28 -2.11 -0.80
N ILE A 23 5.49 -3.25 -0.14
CA ILE A 23 5.05 -4.56 -0.60
C ILE A 23 3.52 -4.58 -0.79
N THR A 24 2.75 -4.10 0.19
CA THR A 24 1.28 -4.09 0.13
C THR A 24 0.74 -3.19 -0.99
N ALA A 25 1.33 -2.01 -1.19
CA ALA A 25 0.89 -1.09 -2.24
C ALA A 25 1.23 -1.61 -3.63
N ILE A 26 2.43 -2.16 -3.84
CA ILE A 26 2.82 -2.80 -5.09
C ILE A 26 1.91 -4.00 -5.38
N THR A 27 1.60 -4.82 -4.37
CA THR A 27 0.65 -5.94 -4.52
C THR A 27 -0.70 -5.47 -5.02
N ARG A 28 -1.30 -4.45 -4.40
CA ARG A 28 -2.59 -3.89 -4.85
C ARG A 28 -2.53 -3.33 -6.27
N HIS A 29 -1.43 -2.66 -6.61
CA HIS A 29 -1.22 -2.17 -7.97
C HIS A 29 -1.16 -3.34 -8.96
N THR A 30 -0.37 -4.38 -8.67
CA THR A 30 -0.25 -5.60 -9.48
C THR A 30 -1.62 -6.26 -9.67
N GLU A 31 -2.35 -6.47 -8.59
CA GLU A 31 -3.68 -7.11 -8.61
C GLU A 31 -4.68 -6.32 -9.45
N ARG A 32 -4.72 -5.00 -9.28
CA ARG A 32 -5.60 -4.13 -10.08
C ARG A 32 -5.24 -4.19 -11.56
N GLN A 33 -3.96 -4.05 -11.90
CA GLN A 33 -3.49 -4.14 -13.29
C GLN A 33 -3.84 -5.48 -13.94
N ALA A 34 -3.63 -6.58 -13.22
CA ALA A 34 -3.97 -7.91 -13.70
C ALA A 34 -5.48 -8.05 -13.96
N MET A 35 -6.32 -7.58 -13.04
CA MET A 35 -7.76 -7.62 -13.18
C MET A 35 -8.27 -6.78 -14.35
N GLU A 36 -7.75 -5.56 -14.51
CA GLU A 36 -8.10 -4.67 -15.63
C GLU A 36 -7.74 -5.31 -16.97
N ARG A 37 -6.52 -5.84 -17.10
CA ARG A 37 -6.03 -6.48 -18.33
C ARG A 37 -6.77 -7.77 -18.67
N LEU A 38 -7.02 -8.64 -17.68
CA LEU A 38 -7.80 -9.87 -17.91
C LEU A 38 -9.25 -9.55 -18.27
N THR A 39 -9.85 -8.52 -17.68
CA THR A 39 -11.19 -8.07 -18.06
C THR A 39 -11.22 -7.55 -19.50
N ALA A 40 -10.22 -6.78 -19.91
CA ALA A 40 -10.08 -6.31 -21.29
C ALA A 40 -9.86 -7.45 -22.30
N ARG A 41 -9.28 -8.58 -21.89
CA ARG A 41 -9.14 -9.82 -22.68
C ARG A 41 -10.41 -10.67 -22.77
N GLY A 42 -11.50 -10.22 -22.14
CA GLY A 42 -12.80 -10.89 -22.23
C GLY A 42 -13.06 -11.93 -21.13
N TYR A 43 -12.35 -11.86 -19.98
CA TYR A 43 -12.63 -12.68 -18.81
C TYR A 43 -13.52 -11.91 -17.82
N PRO A 44 -14.85 -11.96 -17.91
CA PRO A 44 -15.75 -11.24 -17.03
C PRO A 44 -15.89 -11.93 -15.66
N LYS A 45 -16.45 -11.20 -14.71
CA LYS A 45 -16.81 -11.73 -13.37
C LYS A 45 -15.63 -12.24 -12.54
N LEU A 46 -14.41 -11.77 -12.82
CA LEU A 46 -13.25 -12.09 -12.02
C LEU A 46 -13.31 -11.42 -10.65
N ALA A 47 -12.78 -12.11 -9.66
CA ALA A 47 -12.49 -11.55 -8.34
C ALA A 47 -11.11 -12.01 -7.87
N MET A 48 -10.39 -11.16 -7.14
CA MET A 48 -9.07 -11.51 -6.63
C MET A 48 -9.07 -12.78 -5.74
N SER A 49 -10.21 -13.07 -5.09
CA SER A 49 -10.39 -14.29 -4.31
C SER A 49 -10.31 -15.59 -5.14
N PHE A 50 -10.40 -15.49 -6.49
CA PHE A 50 -10.29 -16.65 -7.37
C PHE A 50 -8.85 -17.13 -7.52
N SER A 51 -7.87 -16.25 -7.36
CA SER A 51 -6.45 -16.55 -7.65
C SER A 51 -5.91 -17.72 -6.83
N ALA A 52 -6.14 -17.76 -5.51
CA ALA A 52 -5.61 -18.79 -4.64
C ALA A 52 -6.20 -20.20 -4.94
N PRO A 53 -7.53 -20.40 -5.03
CA PRO A 53 -8.09 -21.68 -5.44
C PRO A 53 -7.65 -22.10 -6.84
N LEU A 54 -7.67 -21.20 -7.82
CA LEU A 54 -7.30 -21.53 -9.19
C LEU A 54 -5.83 -21.96 -9.31
N SER A 55 -4.91 -21.27 -8.64
CA SER A 55 -3.48 -21.60 -8.67
C SER A 55 -3.18 -23.01 -8.13
N LEU A 56 -3.93 -23.49 -7.14
CA LEU A 56 -3.77 -24.84 -6.60
C LEU A 56 -4.26 -25.93 -7.57
N LEU A 57 -5.22 -25.61 -8.43
CA LEU A 57 -5.80 -26.53 -9.40
C LEU A 57 -4.98 -26.67 -10.69
N VAL A 58 -3.95 -25.85 -10.87
CA VAL A 58 -3.10 -25.89 -12.08
C VAL A 58 -2.40 -27.23 -12.25
N THR A 59 -1.94 -27.83 -11.17
CA THR A 59 -1.15 -29.07 -11.23
C THR A 59 -1.98 -30.33 -11.35
N ARG A 60 -3.13 -30.36 -10.68
CA ARG A 60 -4.07 -31.50 -10.71
C ARG A 60 -5.41 -31.11 -10.09
N PRO A 61 -6.48 -31.86 -10.41
CA PRO A 61 -7.71 -31.77 -9.66
C PRO A 61 -7.51 -32.14 -8.19
N LEU A 62 -8.23 -31.46 -7.29
CA LEU A 62 -8.09 -31.63 -5.84
C LEU A 62 -9.45 -31.92 -5.21
N ARG A 63 -9.47 -32.70 -4.13
CA ARG A 63 -10.65 -32.83 -3.27
C ARG A 63 -10.90 -31.52 -2.52
N LEU A 64 -12.17 -31.26 -2.18
CA LEU A 64 -12.54 -30.07 -1.39
C LEU A 64 -11.78 -29.99 -0.07
N THR A 65 -11.51 -31.16 0.54
CA THR A 65 -10.73 -31.25 1.79
C THR A 65 -9.29 -30.82 1.59
N GLU A 66 -8.63 -31.29 0.53
CA GLU A 66 -7.24 -30.91 0.20
C GLU A 66 -7.12 -29.42 -0.09
N LEU A 67 -8.10 -28.85 -0.83
CA LEU A 67 -8.17 -27.40 -1.08
C LEU A 67 -8.34 -26.60 0.23
N ALA A 68 -9.26 -27.02 1.08
CA ALA A 68 -9.53 -26.34 2.35
C ALA A 68 -8.31 -26.37 3.28
N ASP A 69 -7.66 -27.56 3.38
CA ASP A 69 -6.46 -27.73 4.19
C ASP A 69 -5.29 -26.89 3.68
N THR A 70 -5.07 -26.88 2.35
CA THR A 70 -4.00 -26.08 1.72
C THR A 70 -4.25 -24.58 1.83
N LEU A 71 -5.51 -24.16 1.74
CA LEU A 71 -5.90 -22.74 1.92
C LEU A 71 -6.00 -22.32 3.40
N CYS A 72 -5.82 -23.26 4.35
CA CYS A 72 -5.96 -23.03 5.78
C CYS A 72 -7.34 -22.46 6.18
N ILE A 73 -8.42 -22.93 5.54
CA ILE A 73 -9.80 -22.49 5.79
C ILE A 73 -10.71 -23.68 6.07
N SER A 74 -11.89 -23.43 6.66
CA SER A 74 -12.88 -24.49 6.86
C SER A 74 -13.43 -24.99 5.51
N LYS A 75 -13.85 -26.26 5.46
CA LYS A 75 -14.51 -26.85 4.28
C LYS A 75 -15.73 -26.02 3.81
N GLN A 76 -16.49 -25.49 4.76
CA GLN A 76 -17.66 -24.66 4.46
C GLN A 76 -17.24 -23.36 3.78
N LEU A 77 -16.20 -22.67 4.28
CA LEU A 77 -15.69 -21.46 3.68
C LEU A 77 -15.06 -21.74 2.33
N CYS A 78 -14.33 -22.83 2.18
CA CYS A 78 -13.79 -23.28 0.89
C CYS A 78 -14.92 -23.50 -0.13
N LEU A 79 -15.98 -24.20 0.26
CA LEU A 79 -17.14 -24.43 -0.59
C LEU A 79 -17.80 -23.11 -1.04
N GLN A 80 -17.93 -22.16 -0.13
CA GLN A 80 -18.47 -20.82 -0.43
C GLN A 80 -17.56 -20.04 -1.38
N SER A 81 -16.24 -20.12 -1.21
CA SER A 81 -15.27 -19.42 -2.08
C SER A 81 -15.20 -20.01 -3.50
N LEU A 82 -15.43 -21.32 -3.66
CA LEU A 82 -15.43 -21.97 -4.96
C LEU A 82 -16.72 -21.72 -5.77
N LYS A 83 -17.85 -21.48 -5.11
CA LYS A 83 -19.15 -21.29 -5.78
C LYS A 83 -19.16 -20.17 -6.83
N PRO A 84 -18.62 -18.96 -6.58
CA PRO A 84 -18.52 -17.92 -7.60
C PRO A 84 -17.62 -18.31 -8.79
N ILE A 85 -16.56 -19.08 -8.54
CA ILE A 85 -15.61 -19.54 -9.57
C ILE A 85 -16.30 -20.56 -10.48
N GLU A 86 -17.06 -21.47 -9.89
CA GLU A 86 -17.88 -22.46 -10.60
C GLU A 86 -18.99 -21.79 -11.42
N GLN A 87 -19.67 -20.79 -10.85
CA GLN A 87 -20.70 -20.00 -11.54
C GLN A 87 -20.12 -19.16 -12.70
N ALA A 88 -18.85 -18.75 -12.60
CA ALA A 88 -18.15 -18.08 -13.68
C ALA A 88 -17.66 -19.06 -14.78
N GLY A 89 -17.76 -20.37 -14.54
CA GLY A 89 -17.41 -21.42 -15.51
C GLY A 89 -15.93 -21.78 -15.54
N TYR A 90 -15.12 -21.34 -14.56
CA TYR A 90 -13.66 -21.62 -14.55
C TYR A 90 -13.28 -22.92 -13.86
N ILE A 91 -14.14 -23.46 -13.01
CA ILE A 91 -13.98 -24.76 -12.38
C ILE A 91 -15.26 -25.59 -12.52
N GLU A 92 -15.09 -26.88 -12.40
CA GLU A 92 -16.17 -27.86 -12.35
C GLU A 92 -15.93 -28.88 -11.24
N ARG A 93 -17.01 -29.59 -10.84
CA ARG A 93 -16.93 -30.72 -9.91
C ARG A 93 -17.25 -31.99 -10.65
N ARG A 94 -16.28 -32.90 -10.63
CA ARG A 94 -16.43 -34.22 -11.25
C ARG A 94 -16.26 -35.36 -10.24
N ALA A 95 -16.79 -36.54 -10.54
CA ALA A 95 -16.61 -37.69 -9.68
C ALA A 95 -15.13 -38.07 -9.59
N ASP A 96 -14.67 -38.47 -8.42
CA ASP A 96 -13.35 -39.05 -8.23
C ASP A 96 -13.39 -40.51 -8.74
N SER A 97 -12.51 -40.83 -9.69
CA SER A 97 -12.43 -42.21 -10.24
C SER A 97 -11.98 -43.24 -9.19
N ALA A 98 -11.25 -42.82 -8.18
CA ALA A 98 -10.76 -43.68 -7.10
C ALA A 98 -11.79 -43.84 -5.96
N ASP A 99 -12.70 -42.87 -5.79
CA ASP A 99 -13.75 -42.90 -4.77
C ASP A 99 -15.02 -42.23 -5.29
N LYS A 100 -15.98 -43.04 -5.77
CA LYS A 100 -17.24 -42.53 -6.32
C LYS A 100 -18.09 -41.66 -5.38
N ARG A 101 -17.79 -41.68 -4.07
CA ARG A 101 -18.45 -40.82 -3.05
C ARG A 101 -17.79 -39.44 -2.94
N ALA A 102 -16.56 -39.31 -3.46
CA ALA A 102 -15.82 -38.06 -3.41
C ALA A 102 -16.00 -37.28 -4.75
N LYS A 103 -15.90 -35.95 -4.62
CA LYS A 103 -15.86 -35.04 -5.78
C LYS A 103 -14.52 -34.35 -5.85
N LEU A 104 -13.96 -34.30 -7.03
CA LEU A 104 -12.78 -33.50 -7.37
C LEU A 104 -13.23 -32.16 -7.93
N VAL A 105 -12.54 -31.10 -7.54
CA VAL A 105 -12.61 -29.79 -8.17
C VAL A 105 -11.50 -29.73 -9.22
N ALA A 106 -11.85 -29.38 -10.44
CA ALA A 106 -10.94 -29.31 -11.58
C ALA A 106 -11.12 -27.98 -12.33
N LEU A 107 -10.10 -27.54 -13.03
CA LEU A 107 -10.24 -26.47 -14.02
C LEU A 107 -11.10 -26.95 -15.18
N THR A 108 -11.91 -26.05 -15.73
CA THR A 108 -12.52 -26.22 -17.07
C THR A 108 -11.53 -25.75 -18.14
N ALA A 109 -11.81 -25.97 -19.41
CA ALA A 109 -11.05 -25.39 -20.51
C ALA A 109 -10.96 -23.85 -20.42
N ALA A 110 -12.05 -23.21 -20.02
CA ALA A 110 -12.06 -21.76 -19.76
C ALA A 110 -11.18 -21.37 -18.56
N GLY A 111 -11.13 -22.21 -17.51
CA GLY A 111 -10.24 -22.03 -16.38
C GLY A 111 -8.77 -22.16 -16.75
N GLU A 112 -8.42 -23.13 -17.57
CA GLU A 112 -7.06 -23.31 -18.10
C GLU A 112 -6.62 -22.11 -18.97
N GLN A 113 -7.50 -21.63 -19.83
CA GLN A 113 -7.26 -20.43 -20.64
C GLN A 113 -7.10 -19.17 -19.78
N LEU A 114 -7.90 -19.02 -18.73
CA LEU A 114 -7.75 -17.91 -17.77
C LEU A 114 -6.39 -17.97 -17.07
N ILE A 115 -5.93 -19.14 -16.64
CA ILE A 115 -4.61 -19.31 -16.01
C ILE A 115 -3.50 -18.92 -16.97
N ALA A 116 -3.55 -19.41 -18.21
CA ALA A 116 -2.56 -19.08 -19.24
C ALA A 116 -2.51 -17.57 -19.48
N ALA A 117 -3.67 -16.94 -19.67
CA ALA A 117 -3.76 -15.49 -19.82
C ALA A 117 -3.26 -14.73 -18.59
N ALA A 118 -3.54 -15.22 -17.38
CA ALA A 118 -3.06 -14.59 -16.14
C ALA A 118 -1.53 -14.64 -16.04
N LEU A 119 -0.89 -15.74 -16.45
CA LEU A 119 0.57 -15.84 -16.48
C LEU A 119 1.19 -14.84 -17.47
N GLU A 120 0.62 -14.73 -18.68
CA GLU A 120 1.06 -13.74 -19.68
C GLU A 120 0.95 -12.29 -19.13
N GLU A 121 -0.16 -11.96 -18.46
CA GLU A 121 -0.33 -10.65 -17.87
C GLU A 121 0.63 -10.39 -16.69
N MET A 122 0.96 -11.42 -15.90
CA MET A 122 1.99 -11.30 -14.86
C MET A 122 3.37 -11.04 -15.44
N GLU A 123 3.73 -11.66 -16.57
CA GLU A 123 4.97 -11.39 -17.28
C GLU A 123 4.98 -9.96 -17.87
N ALA A 124 3.87 -9.52 -18.47
CA ALA A 124 3.74 -8.18 -19.00
C ALA A 124 3.84 -7.10 -17.92
N ILE A 125 3.27 -7.33 -16.74
CA ILE A 125 3.40 -6.45 -15.57
C ILE A 125 4.86 -6.44 -15.08
N HIS A 126 5.53 -7.60 -15.05
CA HIS A 126 6.94 -7.67 -14.68
C HIS A 126 7.82 -6.86 -15.64
N SER A 127 7.62 -7.02 -16.96
CA SER A 127 8.34 -6.25 -17.98
C SER A 127 8.08 -4.75 -17.89
N HIS A 128 6.86 -4.35 -17.51
CA HIS A 128 6.57 -2.95 -17.21
C HIS A 128 7.42 -2.45 -16.03
N TYR A 129 7.56 -3.24 -14.96
CA TYR A 129 8.42 -2.90 -13.82
C TYR A 129 9.90 -2.82 -14.21
N GLU A 130 10.35 -3.69 -15.12
CA GLU A 130 11.71 -3.60 -15.69
C GLU A 130 11.95 -2.28 -16.44
N GLY A 131 10.95 -1.80 -17.16
CA GLY A 131 11.00 -0.49 -17.81
C GLY A 131 11.10 0.68 -16.82
N LEU A 132 10.54 0.53 -15.63
CA LEU A 132 10.51 1.60 -14.61
C LEU A 132 11.81 1.69 -13.79
N ILE A 133 12.34 0.58 -13.32
CA ILE A 133 13.49 0.58 -12.40
C ILE A 133 14.71 -0.22 -12.91
N GLY A 134 14.62 -0.80 -14.09
CA GLY A 134 15.68 -1.56 -14.74
C GLY A 134 15.64 -3.06 -14.46
N VAL A 135 15.99 -3.88 -15.46
CA VAL A 135 15.95 -5.35 -15.45
C VAL A 135 16.71 -5.95 -14.26
N THR A 136 17.96 -5.50 -14.03
CA THR A 136 18.79 -6.00 -12.92
C THR A 136 18.14 -5.81 -11.56
N ARG A 137 17.52 -4.64 -11.33
CA ARG A 137 16.89 -4.31 -10.04
C ARG A 137 15.61 -5.09 -9.82
N VAL A 138 14.79 -5.26 -10.85
CA VAL A 138 13.54 -6.04 -10.76
C VAL A 138 13.85 -7.52 -10.52
N ASN A 139 14.86 -8.09 -11.21
CA ASN A 139 15.28 -9.47 -10.98
C ASN A 139 15.86 -9.66 -9.57
N ALA A 140 16.66 -8.72 -9.08
CA ALA A 140 17.15 -8.74 -7.70
C ALA A 140 15.98 -8.66 -6.68
N LEU A 141 14.96 -7.82 -6.95
CA LEU A 141 13.76 -7.77 -6.12
C LEU A 141 13.02 -9.11 -6.12
N SER A 142 12.81 -9.73 -7.29
CA SER A 142 12.18 -11.05 -7.37
C SER A 142 12.93 -12.10 -6.54
N GLN A 143 14.26 -12.12 -6.61
CA GLN A 143 15.09 -13.03 -5.81
C GLN A 143 14.94 -12.78 -4.30
N CYS A 144 14.96 -11.52 -3.87
CA CYS A 144 14.76 -11.14 -2.47
C CYS A 144 13.37 -11.55 -1.96
N LEU A 145 12.31 -11.31 -2.75
CA LEU A 145 10.95 -11.72 -2.40
C LEU A 145 10.85 -13.24 -2.29
N GLY A 146 11.45 -14.00 -3.22
CA GLY A 146 11.48 -15.45 -3.14
C GLY A 146 12.25 -15.98 -1.92
N ALA A 147 13.36 -15.34 -1.53
CA ALA A 147 14.07 -15.69 -0.31
C ALA A 147 13.21 -15.41 0.94
N ALA A 148 12.52 -14.27 0.97
CA ALA A 148 11.60 -13.91 2.05
C ALA A 148 10.43 -14.91 2.15
N SER A 149 9.82 -15.29 1.01
CA SER A 149 8.73 -16.27 0.96
C SER A 149 9.15 -17.62 1.56
N ARG A 150 10.32 -18.12 1.21
CA ARG A 150 10.88 -19.36 1.79
C ARG A 150 11.15 -19.23 3.28
N ALA A 151 11.72 -18.11 3.71
CA ALA A 151 12.09 -17.87 5.10
C ALA A 151 10.87 -17.91 6.04
N ILE A 152 9.74 -17.32 5.61
CA ILE A 152 8.51 -17.30 6.41
C ILE A 152 7.51 -18.39 6.01
N LYS A 153 7.91 -19.33 5.15
CA LYS A 153 7.13 -20.49 4.70
C LYS A 153 5.78 -20.08 4.10
N VAL A 154 5.80 -19.18 3.12
CA VAL A 154 4.59 -18.76 2.41
C VAL A 154 3.89 -19.98 1.80
N PRO A 155 2.58 -20.18 2.05
CA PRO A 155 1.84 -21.31 1.48
C PRO A 155 1.89 -21.31 -0.05
N GLY A 156 2.20 -22.47 -0.64
CA GLY A 156 2.26 -22.65 -2.09
C GLY A 156 3.59 -22.28 -2.75
N ASP A 157 4.53 -21.62 -2.06
CA ASP A 157 5.85 -21.27 -2.63
C ASP A 157 6.70 -22.49 -2.97
N ASN A 158 6.44 -23.64 -2.33
CA ASN A 158 7.14 -24.91 -2.59
C ASN A 158 6.79 -25.56 -3.93
N VAL A 159 5.71 -25.14 -4.59
CA VAL A 159 5.26 -25.69 -5.88
C VAL A 159 6.19 -25.24 -7.02
N HIS A 160 6.91 -24.15 -6.83
CA HIS A 160 7.77 -23.53 -7.84
C HIS A 160 9.25 -23.53 -7.46
N ILE A 161 9.73 -24.55 -6.73
CA ILE A 161 11.12 -24.68 -6.37
C ILE A 161 11.98 -24.77 -7.64
N GLY A 162 12.85 -23.76 -7.83
CA GLY A 162 13.83 -23.71 -8.92
C GLY A 162 13.39 -22.95 -10.17
N SER A 163 12.15 -22.52 -10.32
CA SER A 163 11.72 -21.70 -11.45
C SER A 163 11.87 -20.21 -11.18
N TRP A 164 12.30 -19.48 -12.20
CA TRP A 164 12.20 -18.02 -12.19
C TRP A 164 10.71 -17.63 -12.15
N LEU A 165 10.35 -16.73 -11.25
CA LEU A 165 9.01 -16.18 -11.16
C LEU A 165 9.08 -14.65 -11.19
N PRO A 166 8.18 -13.98 -11.92
CA PRO A 166 8.11 -12.53 -11.95
C PRO A 166 7.77 -11.94 -10.57
N VAL A 167 8.19 -10.70 -10.30
CA VAL A 167 7.83 -9.96 -9.08
C VAL A 167 6.33 -9.96 -8.87
N SER A 168 5.57 -9.74 -9.94
CA SER A 168 4.10 -9.73 -9.95
C SER A 168 3.47 -11.03 -9.40
N ALA A 169 4.08 -12.19 -9.66
CA ALA A 169 3.60 -13.47 -9.15
C ALA A 169 4.05 -13.76 -7.70
N ARG A 170 5.26 -13.29 -7.31
CA ARG A 170 5.83 -13.53 -5.97
C ARG A 170 5.27 -12.62 -4.89
N ILE A 171 4.99 -11.37 -5.24
CA ILE A 171 4.69 -10.33 -4.25
C ILE A 171 3.35 -10.55 -3.54
N THR A 172 2.34 -11.03 -4.26
CA THR A 172 0.98 -11.21 -3.72
C THR A 172 0.89 -12.24 -2.59
N PRO A 173 1.39 -13.50 -2.73
CA PRO A 173 1.31 -14.48 -1.65
C PRO A 173 2.17 -14.05 -0.45
N LEU A 174 3.35 -13.46 -0.69
CA LEU A 174 4.19 -12.92 0.37
C LEU A 174 3.47 -11.80 1.15
N ALA A 175 2.88 -10.84 0.44
CA ALA A 175 2.15 -9.74 1.06
C ALA A 175 1.00 -10.23 1.95
N ARG A 176 0.23 -11.21 1.50
CA ARG A 176 -0.87 -11.80 2.29
C ARG A 176 -0.35 -12.41 3.59
N THR A 177 0.68 -13.27 3.51
CA THR A 177 1.26 -13.91 4.70
C THR A 177 1.81 -12.87 5.69
N LEU A 178 2.48 -11.83 5.20
CA LEU A 178 2.99 -10.74 6.02
C LEU A 178 1.86 -9.92 6.67
N GLN A 179 0.78 -9.67 5.93
CA GLN A 179 -0.39 -8.95 6.44
C GLN A 179 -1.14 -9.74 7.52
N ASP A 180 -1.34 -11.04 7.32
CA ASP A 180 -1.96 -11.91 8.33
C ASP A 180 -1.14 -11.90 9.61
N LYS A 181 0.18 -11.99 9.49
CA LYS A 181 1.10 -11.90 10.62
C LYS A 181 1.03 -10.54 11.32
N LEU A 182 1.01 -9.44 10.56
CA LEU A 182 0.85 -8.09 11.10
C LEU A 182 -0.45 -7.97 11.90
N MET A 183 -1.56 -8.49 11.37
CA MET A 183 -2.85 -8.47 12.04
C MET A 183 -2.84 -9.28 13.34
N GLN A 184 -2.22 -10.46 13.34
CA GLN A 184 -2.08 -11.28 14.56
C GLN A 184 -1.28 -10.55 15.65
N ILE A 185 -0.12 -9.98 15.31
CA ILE A 185 0.71 -9.23 16.26
C ILE A 185 -0.04 -7.99 16.76
N THR A 186 -0.74 -7.28 15.87
CA THR A 186 -1.49 -6.07 16.23
C THR A 186 -2.69 -6.42 17.12
N ALA A 187 -3.36 -7.54 16.85
CA ALA A 187 -4.46 -8.06 17.68
C ALA A 187 -3.99 -8.41 19.08
N SER A 188 -2.81 -9.01 19.25
CA SER A 188 -2.22 -9.31 20.57
C SER A 188 -1.92 -8.05 21.42
N LYS A 189 -1.83 -6.88 20.75
CA LYS A 189 -1.68 -5.57 21.39
C LYS A 189 -3.02 -4.87 21.68
N GLY A 190 -4.15 -5.57 21.50
CA GLY A 190 -5.50 -5.03 21.77
C GLY A 190 -6.17 -4.37 20.56
N HIS A 191 -5.64 -4.54 19.35
CA HIS A 191 -6.18 -3.98 18.11
C HIS A 191 -6.63 -5.10 17.16
N ALA A 192 -7.71 -5.81 17.52
CA ALA A 192 -8.31 -6.81 16.63
C ALA A 192 -9.09 -6.10 15.50
N LEU A 193 -8.45 -5.97 14.35
CA LEU A 193 -8.99 -5.29 13.18
C LEU A 193 -9.29 -6.27 12.05
N GLN A 194 -10.27 -5.91 11.20
CA GLN A 194 -10.46 -6.60 9.93
C GLN A 194 -9.44 -6.11 8.90
N PHE A 195 -9.11 -6.96 7.94
CA PHE A 195 -8.16 -6.63 6.87
C PHE A 195 -8.50 -5.34 6.11
N SER A 196 -9.78 -5.14 5.78
CA SER A 196 -10.28 -3.94 5.08
C SER A 196 -10.04 -2.64 5.87
N PHE A 197 -9.97 -2.72 7.21
CA PHE A 197 -9.73 -1.55 8.06
C PHE A 197 -8.29 -1.04 7.93
N GLY A 198 -7.32 -1.94 7.84
CA GLY A 198 -5.90 -1.59 7.67
C GLY A 198 -5.65 -0.78 6.40
N GLN A 199 -6.38 -1.08 5.33
CA GLN A 199 -6.27 -0.33 4.07
C GLN A 199 -6.76 1.12 4.22
N VAL A 200 -7.92 1.31 4.84
CA VAL A 200 -8.50 2.64 5.07
C VAL A 200 -7.64 3.43 6.05
N LEU A 201 -7.25 2.83 7.18
CA LEU A 201 -6.38 3.47 8.18
C LEU A 201 -5.03 3.89 7.59
N GLY A 202 -4.44 3.05 6.74
CA GLY A 202 -3.18 3.36 6.05
C GLY A 202 -3.28 4.53 5.07
N SER A 203 -4.48 4.93 4.68
CA SER A 203 -4.75 6.04 3.75
C SER A 203 -5.18 7.34 4.45
N ILE A 204 -5.42 7.32 5.77
CA ILE A 204 -5.77 8.53 6.54
C ILE A 204 -4.50 9.32 6.87
N ASP A 205 -4.51 10.62 6.64
CA ASP A 205 -3.46 11.54 7.07
C ASP A 205 -3.77 12.14 8.46
N LEU A 206 -2.75 12.68 9.13
CA LEU A 206 -2.89 13.30 10.46
C LEU A 206 -3.83 14.51 10.45
N ASP A 207 -3.81 15.27 9.36
CA ASP A 207 -4.65 16.44 9.18
C ASP A 207 -6.08 16.11 8.71
N GLY A 208 -6.39 14.80 8.70
CA GLY A 208 -7.66 14.27 8.23
C GLY A 208 -7.68 14.02 6.72
N THR A 209 -8.57 13.12 6.30
CA THR A 209 -8.71 12.77 4.88
C THR A 209 -10.19 12.68 4.53
N PRO A 210 -10.65 13.32 3.43
CA PRO A 210 -12.02 13.20 2.97
C PRO A 210 -12.37 11.77 2.59
N VAL A 211 -13.62 11.38 2.87
CA VAL A 211 -14.14 10.04 2.53
C VAL A 211 -14.04 9.76 1.03
N ALA A 212 -14.23 10.78 0.18
CA ALA A 212 -14.10 10.63 -1.28
C ALA A 212 -12.67 10.33 -1.70
N ALA A 213 -11.67 11.01 -1.13
CA ALA A 213 -10.26 10.75 -1.40
C ALA A 213 -9.84 9.35 -0.93
N LEU A 214 -10.35 8.89 0.22
CA LEU A 214 -10.14 7.52 0.69
C LEU A 214 -10.75 6.48 -0.26
N ALA A 215 -11.93 6.76 -0.82
CA ALA A 215 -12.58 5.89 -1.79
C ALA A 215 -11.73 5.73 -3.07
N GLN A 216 -11.27 6.85 -3.60
CA GLN A 216 -10.39 6.89 -4.77
C GLN A 216 -9.06 6.16 -4.50
N ALA A 217 -8.38 6.47 -3.41
CA ALA A 217 -7.11 5.86 -3.03
C ALA A 217 -7.18 4.34 -2.84
N ASN A 218 -8.33 3.83 -2.39
CA ASN A 218 -8.55 2.41 -2.17
C ASN A 218 -9.24 1.70 -3.35
N GLY A 219 -9.61 2.41 -4.42
CA GLY A 219 -10.28 1.85 -5.59
C GLY A 219 -11.68 1.26 -5.28
N VAL A 220 -12.40 1.86 -4.33
CA VAL A 220 -13.71 1.40 -3.87
C VAL A 220 -14.72 2.55 -3.86
N THR A 221 -16.01 2.23 -3.68
CA THR A 221 -17.06 3.26 -3.64
C THR A 221 -17.01 4.07 -2.34
N THR A 222 -17.43 5.33 -2.39
CA THR A 222 -17.59 6.20 -1.21
C THR A 222 -18.50 5.57 -0.16
N GLN A 223 -19.49 4.78 -0.60
CA GLN A 223 -20.41 4.07 0.29
C GLN A 223 -19.69 2.96 1.06
N ALA A 224 -18.79 2.21 0.41
CA ALA A 224 -17.96 1.18 1.06
C ALA A 224 -17.06 1.80 2.13
N ILE A 225 -16.36 2.91 1.80
CA ILE A 225 -15.53 3.64 2.77
C ILE A 225 -16.39 4.18 3.92
N SER A 226 -17.59 4.72 3.65
CA SER A 226 -18.48 5.25 4.69
C SER A 226 -18.90 4.17 5.69
N ARG A 227 -19.16 2.94 5.22
CA ARG A 227 -19.44 1.79 6.08
C ARG A 227 -18.24 1.42 6.95
N ILE A 228 -17.06 1.24 6.36
CA ILE A 228 -15.82 0.94 7.08
C ILE A 228 -15.50 2.04 8.10
N ALA A 229 -15.65 3.30 7.71
CA ALA A 229 -15.44 4.45 8.59
C ALA A 229 -16.40 4.45 9.79
N GLY A 230 -17.67 4.06 9.59
CA GLY A 230 -18.65 3.90 10.68
C GLY A 230 -18.23 2.81 11.67
N GLU A 231 -17.73 1.68 11.19
CA GLU A 231 -17.24 0.60 12.03
C GLU A 231 -15.96 1.02 12.79
N LEU A 232 -15.00 1.69 12.12
CA LEU A 232 -13.80 2.24 12.75
C LEU A 232 -14.11 3.33 13.80
N GLU A 233 -15.15 4.13 13.56
CA GLU A 233 -15.63 5.16 14.48
C GLU A 233 -16.28 4.50 15.72
N SER A 234 -17.11 3.46 15.55
CA SER A 234 -17.69 2.70 16.66
C SER A 234 -16.63 1.99 17.52
N LEU A 235 -15.52 1.55 16.90
CA LEU A 235 -14.37 0.99 17.60
C LEU A 235 -13.46 2.07 18.24
N GLY A 236 -13.73 3.33 18.00
CA GLY A 236 -13.03 4.47 18.58
C GLY A 236 -11.68 4.79 17.95
N TYR A 237 -11.34 4.28 16.75
CA TYR A 237 -10.06 4.56 16.07
C TYR A 237 -10.05 5.86 15.27
N VAL A 238 -11.19 6.23 14.72
CA VAL A 238 -11.35 7.45 13.94
C VAL A 238 -12.55 8.26 14.43
N ARG A 239 -12.60 9.51 14.03
CA ARG A 239 -13.77 10.38 14.19
C ARG A 239 -14.04 11.13 12.89
N ARG A 240 -15.29 11.42 12.62
CA ARG A 240 -15.69 12.31 11.53
C ARG A 240 -15.78 13.74 12.03
N ALA A 241 -15.19 14.67 11.30
CA ALA A 241 -15.37 16.09 11.52
C ALA A 241 -15.48 16.82 10.19
N SER A 242 -16.15 17.97 10.20
CA SER A 242 -16.20 18.88 9.06
C SER A 242 -15.27 20.05 9.37
N ASN A 243 -14.26 20.25 8.54
CA ASN A 243 -13.39 21.43 8.63
C ASN A 243 -13.80 22.53 7.63
N SER A 244 -14.94 22.37 6.94
CA SER A 244 -15.43 23.30 5.95
C SER A 244 -16.83 23.80 6.35
N PRO A 245 -17.20 25.05 6.00
CA PRO A 245 -18.58 25.52 6.05
C PRO A 245 -19.53 24.64 5.23
N ASP A 246 -18.99 23.93 4.22
CA ASP A 246 -19.71 22.89 3.49
C ASP A 246 -19.77 21.60 4.31
N ARG A 247 -20.90 21.40 4.97
CA ARG A 247 -21.23 20.20 5.77
C ARG A 247 -21.19 18.90 4.96
N ARG A 248 -21.02 18.95 3.63
CA ARG A 248 -20.95 17.78 2.74
C ARG A 248 -19.56 17.13 2.70
N SER A 249 -18.51 17.86 3.06
CA SER A 249 -17.15 17.36 3.08
C SER A 249 -16.77 16.83 4.48
N ARG A 250 -17.14 15.57 4.76
CA ARG A 250 -16.72 14.91 6.00
C ARG A 250 -15.33 14.32 5.83
N GLN A 251 -14.43 14.67 6.76
CA GLN A 251 -13.08 14.12 6.85
C GLN A 251 -12.98 13.12 8.01
N LEU A 252 -12.12 12.12 7.85
CA LEU A 252 -11.77 11.17 8.89
C LEU A 252 -10.45 11.60 9.54
N TYR A 253 -10.45 11.63 10.87
CA TYR A 253 -9.29 11.93 11.70
C TYR A 253 -9.02 10.77 12.64
N PHE A 254 -7.75 10.50 12.92
CA PHE A 254 -7.41 9.60 14.00
C PHE A 254 -7.85 10.17 15.35
N THR A 255 -8.36 9.31 16.22
CA THR A 255 -8.53 9.58 17.65
C THR A 255 -7.23 9.27 18.38
N ARG A 256 -7.19 9.49 19.71
CA ARG A 256 -6.07 9.03 20.55
C ARG A 256 -5.83 7.53 20.39
N ARG A 257 -6.90 6.70 20.43
CA ARG A 257 -6.80 5.26 20.21
C ARG A 257 -6.28 4.91 18.80
N GLY A 258 -6.67 5.69 17.79
CA GLY A 258 -6.15 5.54 16.44
C GLY A 258 -4.65 5.84 16.35
N LEU A 259 -4.17 6.87 17.06
CA LEU A 259 -2.74 7.17 17.15
C LEU A 259 -1.95 6.12 17.94
N GLU A 260 -2.54 5.52 18.98
CA GLU A 260 -1.97 4.37 19.70
C GLU A 260 -1.82 3.16 18.76
N LEU A 261 -2.85 2.87 17.94
CA LEU A 261 -2.77 1.86 16.89
C LEU A 261 -1.63 2.11 15.89
N THR A 262 -1.43 3.35 15.43
CA THR A 262 -0.32 3.65 14.49
C THR A 262 1.04 3.35 15.12
N ARG A 263 1.25 3.69 16.40
CA ARG A 263 2.45 3.35 17.16
C ARG A 263 2.66 1.83 17.26
N ASP A 264 1.59 1.13 17.64
CA ASP A 264 1.65 -0.32 17.84
C ASP A 264 1.79 -1.09 16.52
N SER A 265 1.26 -0.54 15.43
CA SER A 265 1.52 -1.02 14.07
C SER A 265 2.99 -0.87 13.67
N VAL A 266 3.62 0.27 13.94
CA VAL A 266 5.06 0.47 13.70
C VAL A 266 5.91 -0.54 14.47
N ALA A 267 5.58 -0.78 15.74
CA ALA A 267 6.27 -1.79 16.55
C ALA A 267 6.03 -3.22 16.02
N SER A 268 4.83 -3.51 15.50
CA SER A 268 4.51 -4.81 14.91
C SER A 268 5.25 -5.03 13.59
N VAL A 269 5.34 -4.00 12.75
CA VAL A 269 6.15 -4.04 11.51
C VAL A 269 7.63 -4.25 11.84
N GLN A 270 8.16 -3.62 12.89
CA GLN A 270 9.54 -3.83 13.34
C GLN A 270 9.77 -5.28 13.78
N THR A 271 8.84 -5.89 14.53
CA THR A 271 8.93 -7.31 14.91
C THR A 271 9.03 -8.23 13.68
N ILE A 272 8.23 -7.97 12.63
CA ILE A 272 8.29 -8.74 11.38
C ILE A 272 9.62 -8.48 10.65
N ALA A 273 10.10 -7.23 10.64
CA ALA A 273 11.39 -6.88 10.04
C ALA A 273 12.54 -7.62 10.73
N ASP A 274 12.56 -7.66 12.06
CA ASP A 274 13.61 -8.33 12.84
C ASP A 274 13.62 -9.84 12.58
N GLU A 275 12.45 -10.46 12.42
CA GLU A 275 12.34 -11.87 12.04
C GLU A 275 12.86 -12.13 10.63
N LEU A 276 12.50 -11.29 9.66
CA LEU A 276 13.03 -11.38 8.30
C LEU A 276 14.54 -11.13 8.26
N ILE A 277 15.06 -10.19 9.05
CA ILE A 277 16.49 -9.93 9.18
C ILE A 277 17.19 -11.15 9.78
N GLY A 278 16.61 -11.80 10.79
CA GLY A 278 17.15 -13.04 11.37
C GLY A 278 17.22 -14.18 10.36
N ALA A 279 16.24 -14.28 9.47
CA ALA A 279 16.17 -15.37 8.48
C ALA A 279 16.96 -15.11 7.18
N LEU A 280 17.04 -13.86 6.72
CA LEU A 280 17.68 -13.46 5.46
C LEU A 280 19.07 -12.86 5.64
N GLY A 281 19.37 -12.36 6.82
CA GLY A 281 20.46 -11.45 7.06
C GLY A 281 20.12 -9.99 6.70
N LYS A 282 20.71 -9.06 7.44
CA LYS A 282 20.44 -7.62 7.33
C LYS A 282 20.65 -7.07 5.92
N LYS A 283 21.71 -7.51 5.22
CA LYS A 283 22.03 -7.02 3.86
C LYS A 283 20.91 -7.33 2.87
N GLN A 284 20.41 -8.56 2.87
CA GLN A 284 19.37 -8.99 1.92
C GLN A 284 18.01 -8.35 2.24
N PHE A 285 17.67 -8.21 3.53
CA PHE A 285 16.47 -7.49 3.93
C PHE A 285 16.49 -6.03 3.49
N LEU A 286 17.59 -5.29 3.73
CA LEU A 286 17.72 -3.90 3.31
C LEU A 286 17.69 -3.75 1.78
N GLN A 287 18.26 -4.73 1.05
CA GLN A 287 18.16 -4.76 -0.42
C GLN A 287 16.71 -4.92 -0.87
N MET A 288 15.95 -5.86 -0.29
CA MET A 288 14.52 -6.05 -0.56
C MET A 288 13.72 -4.77 -0.29
N GLU A 289 13.93 -4.15 0.87
CA GLU A 289 13.24 -2.90 1.25
C GLU A 289 13.57 -1.76 0.29
N SER A 290 14.86 -1.54 -0.02
CA SER A 290 15.30 -0.49 -0.94
C SER A 290 14.76 -0.67 -2.36
N LEU A 291 14.76 -1.89 -2.89
CA LEU A 291 14.22 -2.20 -4.22
C LEU A 291 12.70 -2.08 -4.25
N SER A 292 12.01 -2.53 -3.19
CA SER A 292 10.56 -2.35 -3.06
C SER A 292 10.19 -0.87 -3.01
N ARG A 293 10.94 -0.07 -2.27
CA ARG A 293 10.76 1.39 -2.22
C ARG A 293 10.97 2.01 -3.59
N ALA A 294 12.04 1.64 -4.30
CA ALA A 294 12.31 2.18 -5.64
C ALA A 294 11.18 1.89 -6.63
N LEU A 295 10.60 0.69 -6.60
CA LEU A 295 9.45 0.35 -7.42
C LEU A 295 8.17 1.09 -6.97
N TYR A 296 7.94 1.21 -5.67
CA TYR A 296 6.83 1.96 -5.08
C TYR A 296 6.87 3.44 -5.52
N ASP A 297 8.05 4.06 -5.48
CA ASP A 297 8.25 5.46 -5.87
C ASP A 297 8.09 5.62 -7.40
N ALA A 298 8.63 4.71 -8.20
CA ALA A 298 8.51 4.72 -9.67
C ALA A 298 7.07 4.50 -10.16
N LEU A 299 6.27 3.74 -9.43
CA LEU A 299 4.83 3.54 -9.66
C LEU A 299 3.96 4.68 -9.10
N GLU A 300 4.56 5.67 -8.45
CA GLU A 300 3.90 6.85 -7.86
C GLU A 300 2.78 6.49 -6.87
N LEU A 301 2.91 5.37 -6.15
CA LEU A 301 1.84 4.81 -5.31
C LEU A 301 1.50 5.67 -4.08
N GLU A 302 2.40 6.55 -3.65
CA GLU A 302 2.12 7.54 -2.59
C GLU A 302 1.23 8.68 -3.10
N ARG A 303 1.33 9.04 -4.37
CA ARG A 303 0.60 10.17 -4.96
C ARG A 303 -0.92 9.97 -4.94
N GLY A 304 -1.41 8.74 -5.08
CA GLY A 304 -2.85 8.45 -5.09
C GLY A 304 -3.61 8.88 -3.84
N VAL A 305 -2.92 9.03 -2.70
CA VAL A 305 -3.52 9.44 -1.40
C VAL A 305 -3.40 10.94 -1.15
N LEU A 306 -2.38 11.59 -1.75
CA LEU A 306 -2.01 12.97 -1.45
C LEU A 306 -2.27 13.95 -2.61
N GLN A 307 -2.57 13.44 -3.82
CA GLN A 307 -2.67 14.29 -5.02
C GLN A 307 -3.83 15.28 -4.99
N ASP A 308 -4.97 14.91 -4.40
CA ASP A 308 -6.16 15.78 -4.39
C ASP A 308 -6.09 16.94 -3.38
N TYR A 309 -5.17 16.85 -2.41
CA TYR A 309 -4.98 17.88 -1.39
C TYR A 309 -3.88 18.89 -1.70
N ARG A 310 -2.90 18.50 -2.50
CA ARG A 310 -1.72 19.31 -2.82
C ARG A 310 -1.90 20.36 -3.91
N PRO A 311 -2.78 20.22 -4.92
CA PRO A 311 -2.91 21.26 -5.95
C PRO A 311 -3.26 22.63 -5.36
N ALA A 312 -4.23 22.70 -4.45
CA ALA A 312 -4.61 23.98 -3.84
C ALA A 312 -3.52 24.58 -2.93
N LEU A 313 -2.80 23.71 -2.16
CA LEU A 313 -1.66 24.12 -1.35
C LEU A 313 -0.47 24.51 -2.24
N ALA A 314 -0.20 23.71 -3.27
CA ALA A 314 0.83 23.98 -4.27
C ALA A 314 0.55 25.27 -5.00
N GLU A 315 -0.66 25.45 -5.48
CA GLU A 315 -1.09 26.64 -6.23
C GLU A 315 -1.01 27.88 -5.35
N HIS A 316 -1.40 27.77 -4.08
CA HIS A 316 -1.28 28.87 -3.11
C HIS A 316 0.18 29.19 -2.77
N LEU A 317 1.02 28.19 -2.52
CA LEU A 317 2.46 28.39 -2.27
C LEU A 317 3.20 28.90 -3.50
N LEU A 318 2.83 28.42 -4.68
CA LEU A 318 3.45 28.79 -5.95
C LEU A 318 2.93 30.11 -6.49
N SER A 319 1.66 30.46 -6.32
CA SER A 319 1.08 31.76 -6.71
C SER A 319 1.67 32.93 -5.90
N GLY A 320 2.15 32.63 -4.70
CA GLY A 320 2.87 33.59 -3.86
C GLY A 320 4.33 33.81 -4.24
N LEU A 321 4.92 33.07 -5.18
CA LEU A 321 6.31 33.26 -5.62
C LEU A 321 6.40 34.33 -6.72
N PRO A 322 7.40 35.23 -6.65
CA PRO A 322 7.61 36.26 -7.68
C PRO A 322 7.93 35.66 -9.04
N THR A 323 8.42 34.43 -9.09
CA THR A 323 8.66 33.68 -10.33
C THR A 323 8.17 32.24 -10.13
N PRO A 324 7.02 31.84 -10.70
CA PRO A 324 6.53 30.47 -10.59
C PRO A 324 7.50 29.50 -11.27
N PRO A 325 7.71 28.30 -10.72
CA PRO A 325 8.57 27.30 -11.33
C PRO A 325 8.05 26.88 -12.70
N LYS A 326 8.95 26.80 -13.68
CA LYS A 326 8.60 26.50 -15.09
C LYS A 326 8.35 25.02 -15.37
N SER A 327 8.61 24.12 -14.42
CA SER A 327 8.41 22.69 -14.60
C SER A 327 7.60 22.07 -13.46
N VAL A 328 6.87 21.00 -13.78
CA VAL A 328 6.14 20.17 -12.79
C VAL A 328 7.08 19.54 -11.78
N GLU A 329 8.31 19.21 -12.21
CA GLU A 329 9.36 18.61 -11.36
C GLU A 329 9.84 19.59 -10.28
N THR A 330 10.10 20.84 -10.63
CA THR A 330 10.48 21.89 -9.65
C THR A 330 9.33 22.16 -8.68
N SER A 331 8.09 22.14 -9.15
CA SER A 331 6.91 22.26 -8.29
C SER A 331 6.80 21.08 -7.30
N ALA A 332 7.07 19.86 -7.75
CA ALA A 332 7.05 18.65 -6.91
C ALA A 332 8.17 18.68 -5.86
N VAL A 333 9.36 19.15 -6.22
CA VAL A 333 10.50 19.32 -5.29
C VAL A 333 10.18 20.38 -4.22
N LEU A 334 9.63 21.52 -4.61
CA LEU A 334 9.25 22.58 -3.65
C LEU A 334 8.16 22.12 -2.70
N LEU A 335 7.20 21.32 -3.18
CA LEU A 335 6.14 20.72 -2.36
C LEU A 335 6.70 19.67 -1.41
N PHE A 336 7.63 18.83 -1.88
CA PHE A 336 8.33 17.88 -1.03
C PHE A 336 9.11 18.61 0.06
N LEU A 337 9.85 19.65 -0.27
CA LEU A 337 10.58 20.50 0.69
C LEU A 337 9.63 21.17 1.68
N ALA A 338 8.53 21.75 1.23
CA ALA A 338 7.49 22.31 2.09
C ALA A 338 6.85 21.26 3.02
N SER A 339 6.75 20.00 2.58
CA SER A 339 6.26 18.89 3.41
C SER A 339 7.26 18.42 4.46
N GLN A 340 8.57 18.66 4.27
CA GLN A 340 9.65 18.35 5.22
C GLN A 340 9.91 19.50 6.21
N ILE A 341 9.59 20.73 5.82
CA ILE A 341 9.60 21.91 6.68
C ILE A 341 8.36 21.82 7.57
N ASP A 342 8.58 21.64 8.85
CA ASP A 342 7.67 21.31 9.95
C ASP A 342 6.19 21.70 9.73
N ARG A 343 5.29 20.72 9.88
CA ARG A 343 3.83 20.88 9.79
C ARG A 343 3.22 21.90 10.76
N LYS A 344 3.95 22.33 11.78
CA LYS A 344 3.58 23.44 12.67
C LYS A 344 3.59 24.81 11.99
N LEU A 345 4.22 24.91 10.82
CA LEU A 345 4.27 26.16 10.04
C LEU A 345 2.99 26.48 9.29
N ILE A 346 2.12 25.51 9.08
CA ILE A 346 0.93 25.68 8.27
C ILE A 346 -0.32 25.43 9.11
N HIS A 347 -1.06 26.47 9.40
CA HIS A 347 -2.35 26.41 10.07
C HIS A 347 -3.47 26.80 9.12
N ASN A 348 -4.56 26.01 9.11
CA ASN A 348 -5.80 26.43 8.48
C ASN A 348 -6.66 27.18 9.50
N ARG A 349 -6.77 28.50 9.33
CA ARG A 349 -7.65 29.33 10.13
C ARG A 349 -8.70 29.95 9.21
N ASP A 350 -9.97 29.64 9.45
CA ASP A 350 -11.12 30.20 8.71
C ASP A 350 -11.11 29.98 7.19
N GLY A 351 -10.60 28.82 6.73
CA GLY A 351 -10.53 28.48 5.32
C GLY A 351 -9.32 29.07 4.57
N GLN A 352 -8.45 29.80 5.25
CA GLN A 352 -7.18 30.30 4.71
C GLN A 352 -6.00 29.64 5.39
N MET A 353 -5.00 29.27 4.60
CA MET A 353 -3.74 28.74 5.12
C MET A 353 -2.84 29.88 5.60
N GLN A 354 -2.49 29.85 6.88
CA GLN A 354 -1.58 30.82 7.49
C GLN A 354 -0.28 30.13 7.88
N PHE A 355 0.83 30.82 7.63
CA PHE A 355 2.17 30.39 8.02
C PHE A 355 2.52 30.93 9.42
N SER A 356 3.08 30.08 10.28
CA SER A 356 3.59 30.46 11.59
C SER A 356 5.12 30.52 11.57
N PRO A 357 5.74 31.71 11.53
CA PRO A 357 7.19 31.86 11.36
C PRO A 357 8.03 31.30 12.52
N SER A 358 7.41 31.10 13.70
CA SER A 358 8.10 30.71 14.93
C SER A 358 8.54 29.24 15.02
N ALA A 359 8.19 28.40 14.03
CA ALA A 359 8.45 26.96 14.06
C ALA A 359 9.68 26.51 13.25
N LEU A 360 10.38 27.42 12.55
CA LEU A 360 11.66 27.11 11.90
C LEU A 360 12.76 27.00 12.96
N ASN A 361 13.21 25.79 13.23
CA ASN A 361 14.32 25.54 14.13
C ASN A 361 15.62 25.24 13.34
N ARG A 362 16.78 25.28 14.04
CA ARG A 362 18.11 25.02 13.44
C ARG A 362 18.24 23.68 12.74
N GLN A 363 17.42 22.70 13.08
CA GLN A 363 17.43 21.37 12.49
C GLN A 363 16.75 21.35 11.12
N SER A 364 15.74 22.21 10.93
CA SER A 364 15.10 22.42 9.61
C SER A 364 16.04 23.15 8.65
N GLU A 365 16.84 24.09 9.14
CA GLU A 365 17.86 24.81 8.34
C GLU A 365 18.96 23.86 7.85
N ALA A 366 19.44 22.95 8.71
CA ALA A 366 20.44 21.95 8.35
C ALA A 366 19.91 20.94 7.30
N SER A 367 18.65 20.54 7.41
CA SER A 367 17.99 19.64 6.45
C SER A 367 17.78 20.32 5.10
N VAL A 368 17.38 21.58 5.07
CA VAL A 368 17.24 22.40 3.86
C VAL A 368 18.59 22.58 3.16
N ALA A 369 19.67 22.85 3.92
CA ALA A 369 21.02 22.98 3.38
C ALA A 369 21.57 21.66 2.79
N ALA A 370 21.26 20.51 3.39
CA ALA A 370 21.67 19.21 2.90
C ALA A 370 20.96 18.85 1.58
N ILE A 371 19.68 19.16 1.47
CA ILE A 371 18.88 18.96 0.27
C ILE A 371 19.29 19.95 -0.84
N GLY A 372 19.60 21.19 -0.47
CA GLY A 372 20.07 22.23 -1.40
C GLY A 372 21.34 21.85 -2.18
N LYS A 373 22.16 20.92 -1.66
CA LYS A 373 23.34 20.39 -2.37
C LYS A 373 23.01 19.45 -3.51
N GLN A 374 21.80 18.90 -3.54
CA GLN A 374 21.33 17.94 -4.56
C GLN A 374 20.48 18.61 -5.64
N LEU A 375 20.18 19.91 -5.50
CA LEU A 375 19.33 20.66 -6.41
C LEU A 375 20.13 21.29 -7.56
N SER A 376 19.50 21.40 -8.72
CA SER A 376 20.00 22.20 -9.84
C SER A 376 20.08 23.69 -9.47
N ALA A 377 20.79 24.50 -10.25
CA ALA A 377 20.95 25.93 -9.99
C ALA A 377 19.60 26.67 -9.96
N SER A 378 18.63 26.32 -10.84
CA SER A 378 17.31 26.93 -10.88
C SER A 378 16.44 26.52 -9.68
N GLU A 379 16.52 25.28 -9.24
CA GLU A 379 15.79 24.75 -8.08
C GLU A 379 16.34 25.36 -6.77
N ARG A 380 17.66 25.57 -6.72
CA ARG A 380 18.32 26.24 -5.59
C ARG A 380 17.88 27.70 -5.48
N ALA A 381 17.82 28.43 -6.59
CA ALA A 381 17.35 29.81 -6.61
C ALA A 381 15.87 29.93 -6.17
N ALA A 382 15.01 28.98 -6.56
CA ALA A 382 13.62 28.94 -6.13
C ALA A 382 13.49 28.63 -4.63
N LEU A 383 14.36 27.75 -4.08
CA LEU A 383 14.40 27.42 -2.68
C LEU A 383 14.87 28.63 -1.84
N ASP A 384 15.93 29.33 -2.27
CA ASP A 384 16.46 30.53 -1.61
C ASP A 384 15.41 31.65 -1.56
N GLN A 385 14.62 31.82 -2.64
CA GLN A 385 13.50 32.76 -2.65
C GLN A 385 12.39 32.37 -1.67
N LEU A 386 12.08 31.10 -1.54
CA LEU A 386 11.08 30.57 -0.61
C LEU A 386 11.54 30.82 0.84
N VAL A 387 12.79 30.48 1.15
CA VAL A 387 13.40 30.69 2.48
C VAL A 387 13.44 32.18 2.82
N LYS A 388 13.80 33.04 1.87
CA LYS A 388 13.81 34.49 2.06
C LYS A 388 12.41 35.04 2.38
N LYS A 389 11.38 34.61 1.63
CA LYS A 389 9.99 35.01 1.91
C LYS A 389 9.49 34.58 3.28
N LEU A 390 9.86 33.36 3.71
CA LEU A 390 9.54 32.86 5.04
C LEU A 390 10.30 33.62 6.13
N SER A 391 11.49 34.16 5.82
CA SER A 391 12.28 35.00 6.73
C SER A 391 11.78 36.43 6.82
N ASP A 392 11.36 37.01 5.68
CA ASP A 392 10.86 38.41 5.61
C ASP A 392 9.45 38.55 6.23
N SER A 393 8.69 37.46 6.34
CA SER A 393 7.43 37.46 7.11
C SER A 393 7.63 37.43 8.63
N ARG A 394 8.90 37.48 9.13
CA ARG A 394 9.29 37.57 10.53
C ARG A 394 9.48 39.03 11.04
N SER A 395 9.48 40.00 10.18
CA SER A 395 9.53 41.43 10.48
C SER A 395 8.13 42.06 10.35
#